data_664246f79bda671162cc611e0685c2ec
#
_entry.id   664246f79bda671162cc611e0685c2ec
#
_cell.length_a   1.000
_cell.length_b   1.000
_cell.length_c   1.000
_cell.angle_alpha   90.00
_cell.angle_beta   90.00
_cell.angle_gamma   90.00
#
_symmetry.space_group_name_H-M   'P 1'
#
loop_
_entity.id
_entity.type
_entity.pdbx_description
1 polymer ?
#
loop_
_entity_poly.entity_id
_entity_poly.type
_entity_poly.pdbx_seq_one_letter_code
_entity_poly.pdbx_strand_id
1 'polypeptide(L)'
;GRYRHFAAYERAVFSPESRTEILMISSLQQPLFEKHYATPATRFHLLPPGISPDRRAPANAEEIRADFRREFALAEDDLLLLQVGSGFKTKGLDRSLKALASLPQALRSRTRLIAIGQDEPGYFQRQASALGLAGQVSILQGRSDIPRFLLGADLLIHPAYNENTGTVLLEALVAGLPVLATAVCGYAHYIEEAGGGLVVPEPFAQSRLYEMLAAMLGDREARMRWQAGALAFAQSADIYSNAERAADLILDARQ
;
A
#
# COMPACT_ATOMS: atom_id res chain seq x y z
N GLY A 1 0.93 -30.60 -15.90
CA GLY A 1 0.25 -29.96 -14.78
C GLY A 1 0.13 -28.46 -14.94
N ARG A 2 -0.56 -27.78 -14.03
CA ARG A 2 -0.87 -26.32 -14.05
C ARG A 2 0.35 -25.44 -14.35
N TYR A 3 1.50 -25.73 -13.73
CA TYR A 3 2.75 -25.00 -13.98
C TYR A 3 3.19 -25.00 -15.46
N ARG A 4 3.19 -26.17 -16.12
CA ARG A 4 3.60 -26.25 -17.54
C ARG A 4 2.69 -25.46 -18.46
N HIS A 5 1.42 -25.37 -18.11
CA HIS A 5 0.42 -24.61 -18.86
C HIS A 5 0.70 -23.09 -18.78
N PHE A 6 0.89 -22.55 -17.56
CA PHE A 6 1.22 -21.15 -17.39
C PHE A 6 2.59 -20.79 -18.01
N ALA A 7 3.61 -21.63 -17.83
CA ALA A 7 4.92 -21.41 -18.43
C ALA A 7 4.88 -21.40 -19.97
N ALA A 8 3.94 -22.12 -20.60
CA ALA A 8 3.75 -22.05 -22.05
C ALA A 8 3.17 -20.71 -22.50
N TYR A 9 2.19 -20.17 -21.76
CA TYR A 9 1.65 -18.83 -22.03
C TYR A 9 2.69 -17.74 -21.81
N GLU A 10 3.41 -17.78 -20.71
CA GLU A 10 4.50 -16.82 -20.45
C GLU A 10 5.52 -16.84 -21.58
N ARG A 11 5.95 -18.01 -22.02
CA ARG A 11 6.89 -18.14 -23.14
C ARG A 11 6.31 -17.57 -24.43
N ALA A 12 5.05 -17.83 -24.74
CA ALA A 12 4.41 -17.30 -25.94
C ALA A 12 4.34 -15.76 -25.96
N VAL A 13 4.17 -15.14 -24.78
CA VAL A 13 4.11 -13.68 -24.65
C VAL A 13 5.51 -13.07 -24.58
N PHE A 14 6.41 -13.62 -23.76
CA PHE A 14 7.67 -12.96 -23.40
C PHE A 14 8.88 -13.41 -24.23
N SER A 15 8.78 -14.44 -25.11
CA SER A 15 9.91 -14.84 -25.96
C SER A 15 10.33 -13.71 -26.90
N PRO A 16 11.62 -13.66 -27.34
CA PRO A 16 12.12 -12.60 -28.21
C PRO A 16 11.45 -12.58 -29.60
N GLU A 17 10.93 -13.74 -30.05
CA GLU A 17 10.21 -13.86 -31.32
C GLU A 17 8.77 -13.36 -31.28
N SER A 18 8.22 -13.15 -30.09
CA SER A 18 6.86 -12.66 -29.92
C SER A 18 6.76 -11.18 -30.32
N ARG A 19 5.64 -10.82 -30.95
CA ARG A 19 5.31 -9.43 -31.31
C ARG A 19 4.35 -8.77 -30.31
N THR A 20 4.06 -9.44 -29.19
CA THR A 20 3.13 -8.92 -28.19
C THR A 20 3.74 -7.70 -27.47
N GLU A 21 3.09 -6.56 -27.55
CA GLU A 21 3.40 -5.40 -26.72
C GLU A 21 2.92 -5.64 -25.28
N ILE A 22 3.70 -5.20 -24.30
CA ILE A 22 3.49 -5.54 -22.89
C ILE A 22 3.22 -4.25 -22.10
N LEU A 23 1.98 -4.07 -21.66
CA LEU A 23 1.60 -2.96 -20.78
C LEU A 23 1.91 -3.34 -19.33
N MET A 24 2.81 -2.58 -18.70
CA MET A 24 3.28 -2.80 -17.33
C MET A 24 2.66 -1.80 -16.38
N ILE A 25 2.18 -2.28 -15.24
CA ILE A 25 1.70 -1.42 -14.14
C ILE A 25 2.76 -1.22 -13.04
N SER A 26 3.91 -1.87 -13.16
CA SER A 26 5.09 -1.73 -12.29
C SER A 26 6.33 -2.14 -13.03
N SER A 27 7.42 -1.41 -12.89
CA SER A 27 8.71 -1.70 -13.51
C SER A 27 9.48 -2.84 -12.82
N LEU A 28 9.07 -3.26 -11.62
CA LEU A 28 9.84 -4.24 -10.81
C LEU A 28 10.05 -5.59 -11.48
N GLN A 29 9.12 -6.02 -12.32
CA GLN A 29 9.20 -7.33 -12.97
C GLN A 29 9.91 -7.31 -14.33
N GLN A 30 10.06 -6.17 -14.96
CA GLN A 30 10.68 -6.04 -16.27
C GLN A 30 12.07 -6.69 -16.34
N PRO A 31 13.02 -6.42 -15.41
CA PRO A 31 14.35 -7.05 -15.44
C PRO A 31 14.31 -8.59 -15.32
N LEU A 32 13.27 -9.13 -14.68
CA LEU A 32 13.10 -10.58 -14.56
C LEU A 32 12.68 -11.20 -15.89
N PHE A 33 11.76 -10.57 -16.62
CA PHE A 33 11.34 -11.02 -17.95
C PHE A 33 12.46 -10.88 -18.98
N GLU A 34 13.20 -9.77 -18.97
CA GLU A 34 14.38 -9.57 -19.82
C GLU A 34 15.44 -10.67 -19.57
N LYS A 35 15.74 -10.94 -18.30
CA LYS A 35 16.73 -11.95 -17.91
C LYS A 35 16.27 -13.37 -18.25
N HIS A 36 15.00 -13.71 -18.00
CA HIS A 36 14.51 -15.09 -18.09
C HIS A 36 14.08 -15.49 -19.49
N TYR A 37 13.50 -14.56 -20.24
CA TYR A 37 12.94 -14.81 -21.58
C TYR A 37 13.71 -14.09 -22.70
N ALA A 38 14.70 -13.27 -22.38
CA ALA A 38 15.38 -12.38 -23.32
C ALA A 38 14.40 -11.43 -24.06
N THR A 39 13.34 -11.03 -23.38
CA THR A 39 12.32 -10.12 -23.94
C THR A 39 12.95 -8.78 -24.28
N PRO A 40 12.81 -8.25 -25.52
CA PRO A 40 13.32 -6.94 -25.87
C PRO A 40 12.69 -5.82 -25.01
N ALA A 41 13.54 -4.94 -24.46
CA ALA A 41 13.11 -3.83 -23.61
C ALA A 41 12.09 -2.89 -24.31
N THR A 42 12.19 -2.79 -25.65
CA THR A 42 11.30 -1.94 -26.46
C THR A 42 9.84 -2.39 -26.49
N ARG A 43 9.55 -3.61 -26.04
CA ARG A 43 8.18 -4.16 -25.98
C ARG A 43 7.47 -3.87 -24.67
N PHE A 44 8.17 -3.30 -23.69
CA PHE A 44 7.57 -2.96 -22.40
C PHE A 44 7.15 -1.47 -22.37
N HIS A 45 5.89 -1.24 -22.06
CA HIS A 45 5.31 0.09 -21.91
C HIS A 45 4.81 0.26 -20.48
N LEU A 46 5.51 1.07 -19.70
CA LEU A 46 5.07 1.37 -18.33
C LEU A 46 3.91 2.34 -18.38
N LEU A 47 2.79 1.93 -17.81
CA LEU A 47 1.62 2.78 -17.61
C LEU A 47 1.73 3.54 -16.29
N PRO A 48 1.23 4.77 -16.22
CA PRO A 48 1.01 5.43 -14.95
C PRO A 48 0.00 4.64 -14.11
N PRO A 49 -0.05 4.85 -12.78
CA PRO A 49 -1.10 4.28 -11.95
C PRO A 49 -2.51 4.71 -12.41
N GLY A 50 -3.52 3.92 -12.03
CA GLY A 50 -4.92 4.18 -12.35
C GLY A 50 -5.77 4.35 -11.10
N ILE A 51 -5.47 5.35 -10.28
CA ILE A 51 -6.30 5.67 -9.11
C ILE A 51 -7.52 6.48 -9.59
N SER A 52 -8.70 6.10 -9.15
CA SER A 52 -9.90 6.86 -9.49
C SER A 52 -9.87 8.26 -8.82
N PRO A 53 -10.15 9.34 -9.54
CA PRO A 53 -10.11 10.70 -8.98
C PRO A 53 -11.05 10.93 -7.79
N ASP A 54 -12.11 10.13 -7.64
CA ASP A 54 -13.03 10.16 -6.50
C ASP A 54 -12.42 9.63 -5.19
N ARG A 55 -11.21 9.05 -5.25
CA ARG A 55 -10.45 8.62 -4.08
C ARG A 55 -9.72 9.76 -3.37
N ARG A 56 -9.64 10.94 -3.99
CA ARG A 56 -9.06 12.14 -3.35
C ARG A 56 -9.85 12.52 -2.11
N ALA A 57 -9.15 13.11 -1.13
CA ALA A 57 -9.81 13.66 0.04
C ALA A 57 -10.90 14.66 -0.37
N PRO A 58 -12.16 14.45 0.00
CA PRO A 58 -13.25 15.37 -0.31
C PRO A 58 -13.18 16.63 0.57
N ALA A 59 -13.92 17.67 0.21
CA ALA A 59 -13.94 18.93 0.96
C ALA A 59 -14.39 18.75 2.43
N ASN A 60 -15.22 17.75 2.73
CA ASN A 60 -15.70 17.41 4.08
C ASN A 60 -14.89 16.27 4.74
N ALA A 61 -13.63 16.07 4.36
CA ALA A 61 -12.78 15.00 4.88
C ALA A 61 -12.66 15.00 6.41
N GLU A 62 -12.56 16.18 7.02
CA GLU A 62 -12.48 16.33 8.49
C GLU A 62 -13.78 15.90 9.19
N GLU A 63 -14.93 16.17 8.61
CA GLU A 63 -16.22 15.71 9.12
C GLU A 63 -16.31 14.18 9.06
N ILE A 64 -15.94 13.59 7.92
CA ILE A 64 -15.89 12.13 7.73
C ILE A 64 -14.94 11.50 8.76
N ARG A 65 -13.76 12.10 8.98
CA ARG A 65 -12.82 11.65 9.99
C ARG A 65 -13.40 11.70 11.40
N ALA A 66 -14.04 12.80 11.77
CA ALA A 66 -14.66 12.97 13.09
C ALA A 66 -15.75 11.92 13.33
N ASP A 67 -16.61 11.68 12.33
CA ASP A 67 -17.68 10.69 12.38
C ASP A 67 -17.12 9.26 12.50
N PHE A 68 -16.10 8.94 11.71
CA PHE A 68 -15.40 7.66 11.79
C PHE A 68 -14.80 7.43 13.17
N ARG A 69 -14.10 8.40 13.73
CA ARG A 69 -13.45 8.28 15.04
C ARG A 69 -14.46 8.09 16.17
N ARG A 70 -15.64 8.73 16.07
CA ARG A 70 -16.74 8.50 17.02
C ARG A 70 -17.29 7.08 16.92
N GLU A 71 -17.54 6.59 15.70
CA GLU A 71 -18.05 5.23 15.49
C GLU A 71 -17.12 4.16 16.06
N PHE A 72 -15.80 4.32 15.87
CA PHE A 72 -14.79 3.38 16.35
C PHE A 72 -14.33 3.66 17.80
N ALA A 73 -15.01 4.57 18.52
CA ALA A 73 -14.69 4.96 19.89
C ALA A 73 -13.20 5.29 20.08
N LEU A 74 -12.63 6.06 19.15
CA LEU A 74 -11.27 6.57 19.21
C LEU A 74 -11.25 7.90 19.96
N ALA A 75 -10.47 7.99 21.04
CA ALA A 75 -10.22 9.24 21.74
C ALA A 75 -9.41 10.21 20.87
N GLU A 76 -9.38 11.49 21.25
CA GLU A 76 -8.66 12.52 20.50
C GLU A 76 -7.16 12.17 20.31
N ASP A 77 -6.53 11.67 21.38
CA ASP A 77 -5.11 11.30 21.39
C ASP A 77 -4.82 9.87 20.90
N ASP A 78 -5.84 9.08 20.60
CA ASP A 78 -5.65 7.74 20.05
C ASP A 78 -5.05 7.83 18.64
N LEU A 79 -4.14 6.90 18.35
CA LEU A 79 -3.51 6.74 17.04
C LEU A 79 -4.07 5.49 16.36
N LEU A 80 -4.52 5.62 15.13
CA LEU A 80 -5.04 4.52 14.33
C LEU A 80 -4.08 4.15 13.21
N LEU A 81 -3.51 2.94 13.31
CA LEU A 81 -2.84 2.27 12.19
C LEU A 81 -3.89 1.58 11.33
N LEU A 82 -3.78 1.74 10.04
CA LEU A 82 -4.61 1.03 9.06
C LEU A 82 -3.75 0.13 8.19
N GLN A 83 -4.17 -1.11 7.97
CA GLN A 83 -3.61 -2.02 6.97
C GLN A 83 -4.74 -2.57 6.10
N VAL A 84 -4.65 -2.40 4.78
CA VAL A 84 -5.69 -2.82 3.84
C VAL A 84 -5.09 -3.72 2.77
N GLY A 85 -5.78 -4.82 2.49
CA GLY A 85 -5.45 -5.74 1.41
C GLY A 85 -5.57 -7.19 1.83
N SER A 86 -6.12 -8.02 0.94
CA SER A 86 -6.19 -9.48 1.09
C SER A 86 -4.79 -10.10 0.93
N GLY A 87 -4.62 -11.31 1.46
CA GLY A 87 -3.31 -11.93 1.57
C GLY A 87 -2.53 -11.42 2.79
N PHE A 88 -3.14 -11.38 3.98
CA PHE A 88 -2.55 -10.84 5.21
C PHE A 88 -1.11 -11.31 5.45
N LYS A 89 -0.80 -12.58 5.14
CA LYS A 89 0.56 -13.11 5.26
C LYS A 89 1.52 -12.40 4.29
N THR A 90 1.14 -12.27 3.02
CA THR A 90 1.95 -11.61 1.98
C THR A 90 2.08 -10.12 2.24
N LYS A 91 1.02 -9.48 2.76
CA LYS A 91 1.00 -8.05 3.10
C LYS A 91 1.67 -7.76 4.46
N GLY A 92 2.21 -8.77 5.16
CA GLY A 92 3.03 -8.59 6.35
C GLY A 92 2.24 -8.20 7.60
N LEU A 93 1.01 -8.68 7.78
CA LEU A 93 0.24 -8.37 9.00
C LEU A 93 0.96 -8.85 10.26
N ASP A 94 1.71 -9.96 10.22
CA ASP A 94 2.57 -10.41 11.31
C ASP A 94 3.68 -9.40 11.65
N ARG A 95 4.24 -8.72 10.63
CA ARG A 95 5.24 -7.65 10.80
C ARG A 95 4.62 -6.44 11.47
N SER A 96 3.40 -6.06 11.07
CA SER A 96 2.64 -4.95 11.68
C SER A 96 2.29 -5.23 13.14
N LEU A 97 1.84 -6.45 13.46
CA LEU A 97 1.56 -6.86 14.85
C LEU A 97 2.81 -6.78 15.74
N LYS A 98 3.95 -7.28 15.25
CA LYS A 98 5.23 -7.19 15.98
C LYS A 98 5.67 -5.73 16.16
N ALA A 99 5.49 -4.89 15.13
CA ALA A 99 5.82 -3.48 15.21
C ALA A 99 4.95 -2.73 16.22
N LEU A 100 3.64 -2.97 16.24
CA LEU A 100 2.75 -2.42 17.25
C LEU A 100 3.13 -2.87 18.67
N ALA A 101 3.46 -4.16 18.85
CA ALA A 101 3.87 -4.69 20.15
C ALA A 101 5.20 -4.11 20.66
N SER A 102 6.09 -3.69 19.74
CA SER A 102 7.40 -3.12 20.06
C SER A 102 7.37 -1.64 20.44
N LEU A 103 6.25 -0.96 20.24
CA LEU A 103 6.14 0.47 20.59
C LEU A 103 6.39 0.72 22.09
N PRO A 104 7.03 1.85 22.43
CA PRO A 104 7.09 2.32 23.81
C PRO A 104 5.70 2.35 24.45
N GLN A 105 5.59 2.02 25.73
CA GLN A 105 4.32 1.88 26.44
C GLN A 105 3.39 3.09 26.26
N ALA A 106 3.94 4.30 26.31
CA ALA A 106 3.16 5.53 26.15
C ALA A 106 2.51 5.70 24.76
N LEU A 107 3.16 5.19 23.71
CA LEU A 107 2.60 5.16 22.35
C LEU A 107 1.66 3.95 22.19
N ARG A 108 2.11 2.77 22.64
CA ARG A 108 1.36 1.53 22.47
C ARG A 108 -0.01 1.59 23.10
N SER A 109 -0.14 2.14 24.32
CA SER A 109 -1.41 2.19 25.06
C SER A 109 -2.51 2.97 24.34
N ARG A 110 -2.16 3.91 23.47
CA ARG A 110 -3.09 4.73 22.68
C ARG A 110 -3.08 4.42 21.19
N THR A 111 -2.37 3.36 20.76
CA THR A 111 -2.32 2.97 19.35
C THR A 111 -3.20 1.75 19.12
N ARG A 112 -4.07 1.84 18.12
CA ARG A 112 -4.91 0.73 17.63
C ARG A 112 -4.53 0.38 16.20
N LEU A 113 -4.76 -0.87 15.80
CA LEU A 113 -4.58 -1.35 14.43
C LEU A 113 -5.91 -1.89 13.91
N ILE A 114 -6.34 -1.40 12.75
CA ILE A 114 -7.40 -2.03 11.98
C ILE A 114 -6.76 -2.63 10.72
N ALA A 115 -6.93 -3.96 10.55
CA ALA A 115 -6.56 -4.68 9.34
C ALA A 115 -7.82 -5.08 8.57
N ILE A 116 -7.86 -4.83 7.25
CA ILE A 116 -9.04 -5.09 6.41
C ILE A 116 -8.62 -5.98 5.23
N GLY A 117 -9.28 -7.13 5.05
CA GLY A 117 -9.03 -8.05 3.95
C GLY A 117 -10.02 -9.21 3.95
N GLN A 118 -9.91 -10.10 2.96
CA GLN A 118 -10.84 -11.23 2.81
C GLN A 118 -10.33 -12.54 3.44
N ASP A 119 -9.15 -12.50 4.09
CA ASP A 119 -8.53 -13.68 4.69
C ASP A 119 -9.19 -14.04 6.02
N GLU A 120 -9.09 -15.31 6.37
CA GLU A 120 -9.54 -15.81 7.69
C GLU A 120 -8.70 -15.19 8.82
N PRO A 121 -9.34 -14.49 9.79
CA PRO A 121 -8.62 -13.69 10.78
C PRO A 121 -7.98 -14.51 11.91
N GLY A 122 -8.45 -15.75 12.14
CA GLY A 122 -8.16 -16.52 13.36
C GLY A 122 -6.68 -16.71 13.68
N TYR A 123 -5.82 -16.90 12.67
CA TYR A 123 -4.38 -17.02 12.90
C TYR A 123 -3.79 -15.70 13.46
N PHE A 124 -4.11 -14.58 12.85
CA PHE A 124 -3.58 -13.27 13.24
C PHE A 124 -4.20 -12.76 14.55
N GLN A 125 -5.45 -13.11 14.84
CA GLN A 125 -6.08 -12.82 16.14
C GLN A 125 -5.34 -13.52 17.28
N ARG A 126 -5.00 -14.82 17.12
CA ARG A 126 -4.18 -15.54 18.09
C ARG A 126 -2.79 -14.94 18.25
N GLN A 127 -2.16 -14.53 17.14
CA GLN A 127 -0.86 -13.87 17.18
C GLN A 127 -0.92 -12.52 17.92
N ALA A 128 -1.95 -11.71 17.66
CA ALA A 128 -2.16 -10.45 18.38
C ALA A 128 -2.33 -10.68 19.89
N SER A 129 -3.13 -11.68 20.27
CA SER A 129 -3.32 -12.06 21.68
C SER A 129 -2.01 -12.51 22.33
N ALA A 130 -1.21 -13.33 21.65
CA ALA A 130 0.09 -13.79 22.14
C ALA A 130 1.11 -12.65 22.32
N LEU A 131 0.97 -11.57 21.57
CA LEU A 131 1.77 -10.35 21.67
C LEU A 131 1.23 -9.34 22.71
N GLY A 132 0.16 -9.68 23.44
CA GLY A 132 -0.46 -8.79 24.42
C GLY A 132 -1.21 -7.61 23.80
N LEU A 133 -1.71 -7.75 22.56
CA LEU A 133 -2.43 -6.72 21.81
C LEU A 133 -3.95 -6.94 21.82
N ALA A 134 -4.48 -7.77 22.72
CA ALA A 134 -5.90 -8.00 22.83
C ALA A 134 -6.64 -6.66 23.08
N GLY A 135 -7.67 -6.39 22.26
CA GLY A 135 -8.42 -5.12 22.32
C GLY A 135 -7.79 -3.94 21.56
N GLN A 136 -6.54 -4.05 21.09
CA GLN A 136 -5.90 -3.02 20.28
C GLN A 136 -5.93 -3.33 18.78
N VAL A 137 -6.24 -4.57 18.39
CA VAL A 137 -6.24 -5.04 17.01
C VAL A 137 -7.64 -5.50 16.61
N SER A 138 -8.15 -4.91 15.53
CA SER A 138 -9.39 -5.33 14.88
C SER A 138 -9.07 -5.83 13.48
N ILE A 139 -9.51 -7.05 13.15
CA ILE A 139 -9.36 -7.63 11.81
C ILE A 139 -10.74 -7.74 11.21
N LEU A 140 -10.99 -6.96 10.17
CA LEU A 140 -12.29 -6.82 9.51
C LEU A 140 -12.29 -7.55 8.16
N GLN A 141 -13.44 -8.09 7.79
CA GLN A 141 -13.67 -8.60 6.43
C GLN A 141 -13.56 -7.48 5.37
N GLY A 142 -13.36 -7.86 4.11
CA GLY A 142 -13.29 -6.91 3.01
C GLY A 142 -14.50 -5.97 2.98
N ARG A 143 -14.23 -4.68 2.72
CA ARG A 143 -15.22 -3.59 2.80
C ARG A 143 -15.19 -2.77 1.52
N SER A 144 -16.33 -2.14 1.19
CA SER A 144 -16.45 -1.20 0.07
C SER A 144 -16.18 0.26 0.47
N ASP A 145 -16.22 0.59 1.77
CA ASP A 145 -16.04 1.93 2.31
C ASP A 145 -14.60 2.25 2.75
N ILE A 146 -13.60 1.65 2.11
CA ILE A 146 -12.17 1.87 2.40
C ILE A 146 -11.79 3.35 2.43
N PRO A 147 -12.29 4.24 1.54
CA PRO A 147 -11.96 5.67 1.61
C PRO A 147 -12.25 6.30 2.98
N ARG A 148 -13.32 5.88 3.65
CA ARG A 148 -13.66 6.35 4.99
C ARG A 148 -12.64 5.92 6.04
N PHE A 149 -12.08 4.70 5.92
CA PHE A 149 -11.02 4.22 6.80
C PHE A 149 -9.71 4.98 6.56
N LEU A 150 -9.38 5.28 5.30
CA LEU A 150 -8.18 6.06 4.97
C LEU A 150 -8.25 7.48 5.57
N LEU A 151 -9.41 8.13 5.52
CA LEU A 151 -9.63 9.44 6.14
C LEU A 151 -9.62 9.37 7.67
N GLY A 152 -10.10 8.28 8.27
CA GLY A 152 -10.19 8.10 9.73
C GLY A 152 -8.87 7.75 10.42
N ALA A 153 -7.92 7.17 9.70
CA ALA A 153 -6.65 6.70 10.21
C ALA A 153 -5.60 7.82 10.39
N ASP A 154 -4.51 7.49 11.09
CA ASP A 154 -3.36 8.38 11.31
C ASP A 154 -2.12 7.93 10.52
N LEU A 155 -2.06 6.64 10.14
CA LEU A 155 -0.97 6.07 9.37
C LEU A 155 -1.42 4.79 8.65
N LEU A 156 -1.13 4.67 7.36
CA LEU A 156 -1.18 3.39 6.65
C LEU A 156 0.13 2.64 6.91
N ILE A 157 0.05 1.40 7.39
CA ILE A 157 1.19 0.49 7.54
C ILE A 157 1.07 -0.66 6.55
N HIS A 158 2.09 -0.86 5.68
CA HIS A 158 2.06 -1.88 4.62
C HIS A 158 3.42 -2.58 4.47
N PRO A 159 3.85 -3.39 5.46
CA PRO A 159 5.18 -4.01 5.46
C PRO A 159 5.18 -5.33 4.69
N ALA A 160 4.77 -5.29 3.43
CA ALA A 160 4.62 -6.48 2.58
C ALA A 160 5.92 -7.27 2.43
N TYR A 161 5.78 -8.59 2.24
CA TYR A 161 6.86 -9.48 1.83
C TYR A 161 7.07 -9.45 0.31
N ASN A 162 5.98 -9.23 -0.42
CA ASN A 162 5.96 -9.10 -1.87
C ASN A 162 4.71 -8.31 -2.28
N GLU A 163 4.91 -7.32 -3.16
CA GLU A 163 3.83 -6.48 -3.66
C GLU A 163 4.20 -5.90 -5.03
N ASN A 164 3.48 -6.29 -6.08
CA ASN A 164 3.80 -5.83 -7.43
C ASN A 164 3.56 -4.32 -7.61
N THR A 165 2.48 -3.81 -7.06
CA THR A 165 2.10 -2.39 -7.13
C THR A 165 1.93 -1.80 -5.74
N GLY A 166 0.88 -2.18 -5.02
CA GLY A 166 0.48 -1.57 -3.76
C GLY A 166 -0.43 -0.37 -4.00
N THR A 167 -1.51 -0.56 -4.77
CA THR A 167 -2.49 0.50 -5.10
C THR A 167 -2.97 1.24 -3.85
N VAL A 168 -3.14 0.55 -2.73
CA VAL A 168 -3.55 1.16 -1.46
C VAL A 168 -2.58 2.22 -0.94
N LEU A 169 -1.28 2.18 -1.32
CA LEU A 169 -0.30 3.22 -0.97
C LEU A 169 -0.69 4.54 -1.61
N LEU A 170 -1.07 4.50 -2.89
CA LEU A 170 -1.55 5.68 -3.61
C LEU A 170 -2.92 6.14 -3.11
N GLU A 171 -3.84 5.20 -2.83
CA GLU A 171 -5.14 5.54 -2.22
C GLU A 171 -4.96 6.27 -0.88
N ALA A 172 -3.98 5.86 -0.07
CA ALA A 172 -3.63 6.56 1.17
C ALA A 172 -3.08 7.97 0.90
N LEU A 173 -2.13 8.10 -0.02
CA LEU A 173 -1.55 9.40 -0.38
C LEU A 173 -2.63 10.38 -0.87
N VAL A 174 -3.53 9.94 -1.77
CA VAL A 174 -4.58 10.85 -2.28
C VAL A 174 -5.65 11.19 -1.24
N ALA A 175 -5.79 10.37 -0.20
CA ALA A 175 -6.61 10.68 0.97
C ALA A 175 -5.88 11.57 2.00
N GLY A 176 -4.61 11.89 1.79
CA GLY A 176 -3.78 12.65 2.75
C GLY A 176 -3.33 11.82 3.95
N LEU A 177 -3.33 10.49 3.86
CA LEU A 177 -2.89 9.60 4.93
C LEU A 177 -1.40 9.29 4.78
N PRO A 178 -0.54 9.59 5.77
CA PRO A 178 0.86 9.19 5.77
C PRO A 178 1.05 7.68 5.65
N VAL A 179 2.13 7.25 4.96
CA VAL A 179 2.36 5.84 4.63
C VAL A 179 3.69 5.35 5.18
N LEU A 180 3.70 4.16 5.79
CA LEU A 180 4.89 3.37 6.10
C LEU A 180 4.81 2.04 5.36
N ALA A 181 5.64 1.85 4.34
CA ALA A 181 5.66 0.64 3.52
C ALA A 181 7.07 0.08 3.34
N THR A 182 7.19 -1.14 2.84
CA THR A 182 8.47 -1.76 2.45
C THR A 182 8.81 -1.43 0.99
N ALA A 183 10.11 -1.35 0.68
CA ALA A 183 10.63 -1.05 -0.66
C ALA A 183 10.31 -2.12 -1.71
N VAL A 184 9.84 -3.30 -1.30
CA VAL A 184 9.37 -4.35 -2.22
C VAL A 184 8.05 -4.00 -2.93
N CYS A 185 7.35 -2.96 -2.47
CA CYS A 185 6.12 -2.49 -3.10
C CYS A 185 6.45 -1.68 -4.36
N GLY A 186 5.86 -2.02 -5.50
CA GLY A 186 6.14 -1.34 -6.77
C GLY A 186 5.87 0.16 -6.77
N TYR A 187 4.93 0.60 -5.95
CA TYR A 187 4.58 2.01 -5.80
C TYR A 187 5.21 2.68 -4.56
N ALA A 188 6.19 2.03 -3.90
CA ALA A 188 6.85 2.61 -2.73
C ALA A 188 7.57 3.95 -3.06
N HIS A 189 8.12 4.10 -4.28
CA HIS A 189 8.79 5.32 -4.70
C HIS A 189 7.88 6.56 -4.69
N TYR A 190 6.57 6.39 -4.92
CA TYR A 190 5.61 7.50 -4.82
C TYR A 190 5.46 8.06 -3.41
N ILE A 191 5.75 7.26 -2.37
CA ILE A 191 5.74 7.76 -0.97
C ILE A 191 6.83 8.80 -0.77
N GLU A 192 8.03 8.53 -1.31
CA GLU A 192 9.18 9.43 -1.23
C GLU A 192 8.98 10.65 -2.13
N GLU A 193 8.51 10.45 -3.36
CA GLU A 193 8.20 11.52 -4.31
C GLU A 193 7.14 12.50 -3.76
N ALA A 194 6.12 11.97 -3.09
CA ALA A 194 5.08 12.76 -2.45
C ALA A 194 5.55 13.46 -1.16
N GLY A 195 6.70 13.07 -0.59
CA GLY A 195 7.01 13.42 0.80
C GLY A 195 5.89 13.00 1.74
N GLY A 196 5.22 11.87 1.44
CA GLY A 196 3.99 11.41 2.10
C GLY A 196 4.20 10.30 3.12
N GLY A 197 5.43 10.04 3.56
CA GLY A 197 5.70 8.99 4.52
C GLY A 197 7.12 8.47 4.49
N LEU A 198 7.32 7.21 4.90
CA LEU A 198 8.62 6.56 4.93
C LEU A 198 8.58 5.19 4.28
N VAL A 199 9.71 4.78 3.68
CA VAL A 199 9.92 3.47 3.06
C VAL A 199 10.98 2.70 3.83
N VAL A 200 10.65 1.49 4.32
CA VAL A 200 11.61 0.57 4.93
C VAL A 200 12.47 -0.02 3.82
N PRO A 201 13.79 0.20 3.83
CA PRO A 201 14.68 -0.23 2.75
C PRO A 201 14.89 -1.75 2.72
N GLU A 202 15.39 -2.25 1.58
CA GLU A 202 15.93 -3.60 1.47
C GLU A 202 17.45 -3.60 1.78
N PRO A 203 17.99 -4.68 2.36
CA PRO A 203 17.27 -5.85 2.85
C PRO A 203 16.40 -5.52 4.08
N PHE A 204 15.16 -6.06 4.10
CA PHE A 204 14.21 -5.79 5.18
C PHE A 204 14.75 -6.18 6.56
N ALA A 205 14.69 -5.24 7.50
CA ALA A 205 14.97 -5.49 8.91
C ALA A 205 13.75 -5.13 9.78
N GLN A 206 13.27 -6.08 10.58
CA GLN A 206 12.12 -5.86 11.45
C GLN A 206 12.39 -4.75 12.49
N SER A 207 13.61 -4.62 12.99
CA SER A 207 14.03 -3.54 13.89
C SER A 207 13.89 -2.17 13.25
N ARG A 208 14.21 -2.05 11.95
CA ARG A 208 14.07 -0.80 11.22
C ARG A 208 12.59 -0.39 11.09
N LEU A 209 11.69 -1.36 10.83
CA LEU A 209 10.25 -1.10 10.85
C LEU A 209 9.79 -0.59 12.24
N TYR A 210 10.32 -1.15 13.33
CA TYR A 210 10.00 -0.70 14.70
C TYR A 210 10.40 0.75 14.95
N GLU A 211 11.65 1.09 14.61
CA GLU A 211 12.20 2.44 14.75
C GLU A 211 11.39 3.46 13.97
N MET A 212 11.12 3.15 12.69
CA MET A 212 10.38 4.05 11.80
C MET A 212 8.93 4.23 12.26
N LEU A 213 8.26 3.16 12.66
CA LEU A 213 6.89 3.25 13.19
C LEU A 213 6.84 4.12 14.45
N ALA A 214 7.74 3.88 15.41
CA ALA A 214 7.80 4.66 16.64
C ALA A 214 8.07 6.14 16.37
N ALA A 215 8.98 6.47 15.45
CA ALA A 215 9.29 7.83 15.04
C ALA A 215 8.06 8.50 14.38
N MET A 216 7.39 7.81 13.43
CA MET A 216 6.22 8.36 12.75
C MET A 216 5.05 8.64 13.70
N LEU A 217 4.80 7.74 14.66
CA LEU A 217 3.71 7.92 15.63
C LEU A 217 4.07 8.93 16.73
N GLY A 218 5.36 9.07 17.05
CA GLY A 218 5.84 9.99 18.09
C GLY A 218 5.87 11.46 17.66
N ASP A 219 6.00 11.74 16.37
CA ASP A 219 6.14 13.10 15.83
C ASP A 219 4.86 13.55 15.08
N ARG A 220 4.01 14.31 15.77
CA ARG A 220 2.78 14.87 15.17
C ARG A 220 3.08 15.86 14.03
N GLU A 221 4.10 16.70 14.20
CA GLU A 221 4.44 17.70 13.18
C GLU A 221 4.96 17.04 11.90
N ALA A 222 5.76 15.97 12.02
CA ALA A 222 6.18 15.19 10.87
C ALA A 222 4.96 14.57 10.15
N ARG A 223 3.99 14.00 10.89
CA ARG A 223 2.76 13.47 10.27
C ARG A 223 1.98 14.55 9.51
N MET A 224 1.88 15.76 10.05
CA MET A 224 1.24 16.88 9.35
C MET A 224 2.00 17.28 8.08
N ARG A 225 3.34 17.28 8.10
CA ARG A 225 4.16 17.53 6.90
C ARG A 225 3.94 16.45 5.84
N TRP A 226 3.93 15.17 6.21
CA TRP A 226 3.66 14.06 5.27
C TRP A 226 2.24 14.13 4.70
N GLN A 227 1.25 14.47 5.51
CA GLN A 227 -0.13 14.71 5.05
C GLN A 227 -0.17 15.83 4.00
N ALA A 228 0.46 16.96 4.28
CA ALA A 228 0.51 18.09 3.34
C ALA A 228 1.21 17.71 2.03
N GLY A 229 2.35 16.99 2.09
CA GLY A 229 3.06 16.47 0.93
C GLY A 229 2.18 15.52 0.10
N ALA A 230 1.52 14.57 0.75
CA ALA A 230 0.62 13.62 0.11
C ALA A 230 -0.55 14.31 -0.63
N LEU A 231 -1.19 15.31 0.01
CA LEU A 231 -2.27 16.08 -0.60
C LEU A 231 -1.78 16.94 -1.78
N ALA A 232 -0.59 17.54 -1.70
CA ALA A 232 0.02 18.30 -2.80
C ALA A 232 0.31 17.37 -4.00
N PHE A 233 0.90 16.20 -3.74
CA PHE A 233 1.16 15.17 -4.73
C PHE A 233 -0.12 14.72 -5.44
N ALA A 234 -1.21 14.50 -4.71
CA ALA A 234 -2.50 14.11 -5.26
C ALA A 234 -3.06 15.11 -6.30
N GLN A 235 -2.65 16.38 -6.24
CA GLN A 235 -3.11 17.41 -7.18
C GLN A 235 -2.24 17.51 -8.44
N SER A 236 -0.96 17.16 -8.35
CA SER A 236 0.04 17.44 -9.40
C SER A 236 0.53 16.18 -10.14
N ALA A 237 0.49 15.01 -9.51
CA ALA A 237 1.03 13.78 -10.09
C ALA A 237 0.10 13.13 -11.11
N ASP A 238 0.68 12.57 -12.18
CA ASP A 238 -0.04 11.72 -13.12
C ASP A 238 -0.16 10.30 -12.58
N ILE A 239 -1.19 10.11 -11.74
CA ILE A 239 -1.54 8.80 -11.16
C ILE A 239 -2.97 8.38 -11.50
N TYR A 240 -3.60 9.05 -12.48
CA TYR A 240 -5.01 8.87 -12.81
C TYR A 240 -5.24 8.46 -14.27
N SER A 241 -4.25 8.63 -15.15
CA SER A 241 -4.40 8.52 -16.61
C SER A 241 -4.11 7.11 -17.18
N ASN A 242 -4.09 6.07 -16.35
CA ASN A 242 -3.76 4.69 -16.78
C ASN A 242 -4.61 4.21 -17.96
N ALA A 243 -5.92 4.39 -17.89
CA ALA A 243 -6.86 3.87 -18.91
C ALA A 243 -6.68 4.60 -20.26
N GLU A 244 -6.52 5.91 -20.22
CA GLU A 244 -6.29 6.75 -21.39
C GLU A 244 -4.96 6.38 -22.07
N ARG A 245 -3.89 6.27 -21.29
CA ARG A 245 -2.56 5.89 -21.81
C ARG A 245 -2.55 4.47 -22.39
N ALA A 246 -3.26 3.54 -21.75
CA ALA A 246 -3.40 2.19 -22.29
C ALA A 246 -4.18 2.19 -23.62
N ALA A 247 -5.24 2.99 -23.72
CA ALA A 247 -6.03 3.14 -24.97
C ALA A 247 -5.18 3.72 -26.11
N ASP A 248 -4.41 4.77 -25.84
CA ASP A 248 -3.51 5.39 -26.83
C ASP A 248 -2.51 4.35 -27.38
N LEU A 249 -1.82 3.62 -26.50
CA LEU A 249 -0.84 2.59 -26.90
C LEU A 249 -1.48 1.46 -27.74
N ILE A 250 -2.73 1.06 -27.41
CA ILE A 250 -3.45 0.03 -28.17
C ILE A 250 -3.84 0.54 -29.58
N LEU A 251 -4.20 1.81 -29.68
CA LEU A 251 -4.57 2.41 -30.96
C LEU A 251 -3.35 2.61 -31.86
N ASP A 252 -2.22 3.04 -31.30
CA ASP A 252 -0.96 3.22 -32.03
C ASP A 252 -0.39 1.89 -32.55
N ALA A 253 -0.53 0.81 -31.78
CA ALA A 253 -0.08 -0.53 -32.17
C ALA A 253 -0.89 -1.14 -33.33
N ARG A 254 -2.01 -0.52 -33.76
CA ARG A 254 -2.83 -0.96 -34.90
C ARG A 254 -2.46 -0.30 -36.23
N GLN A 255 -1.60 0.72 -36.19
CA GLN A 255 -1.08 1.41 -37.39
C GLN A 255 0.22 0.76 -37.87
#